data_9744f7ef6342643ba367e1353e37ad4b
#
_entry.id   9744f7ef6342643ba367e1353e37ad4b
#
_cell.length_a   1.000
_cell.length_b   1.000
_cell.length_c   1.000
_cell.angle_alpha   90.00
_cell.angle_beta   90.00
_cell.angle_gamma   90.00
#
_symmetry.space_group_name_H-M   'P 1'
#
loop_
_entity.id
_entity.type
_entity.pdbx_description
1 polymer ?
#
loop_
_entity_poly.entity_id
_entity_poly.type
_entity_poly.pdbx_seq_one_letter_code
_entity_poly.pdbx_strand_id
1 'polypeptide(L)'
;SVCKPAPDCYLAGLMKLNEKRQHERKLPLLASECLAIEDSPPGIQSARAAGMRTLGITNTVPAAALREAGADVVTASLADWTVDAVKRLY
;
A
#
# COMPACT_ATOMS: atom_id res chain seq x y z
N SER A 1 15.81 -6.25 10.67
CA SER A 1 15.50 -5.08 9.84
C SER A 1 14.23 -4.41 10.30
N VAL A 2 14.18 -3.12 10.18
CA VAL A 2 13.02 -2.32 10.57
C VAL A 2 12.16 -2.09 9.33
N CYS A 3 10.93 -2.64 9.36
CA CYS A 3 10.03 -2.51 8.23
C CYS A 3 9.08 -1.32 8.35
N LYS A 4 8.65 -0.98 9.57
CA LYS A 4 7.68 0.09 9.80
C LYS A 4 8.23 1.06 10.84
N PRO A 5 8.14 2.37 10.59
CA PRO A 5 7.51 3.05 9.45
C PRO A 5 8.41 3.20 8.22
N ALA A 6 9.56 2.57 8.19
CA ALA A 6 10.51 2.65 7.06
C ALA A 6 9.95 1.95 5.80
N PRO A 7 10.33 2.39 4.59
CA PRO A 7 9.79 1.83 3.35
C PRO A 7 10.41 0.48 2.95
N ASP A 8 11.41 -0.01 3.68
CA ASP A 8 12.30 -1.09 3.26
C ASP A 8 11.56 -2.37 2.86
N CYS A 9 10.56 -2.79 3.62
CA CYS A 9 9.81 -4.00 3.32
C CYS A 9 8.99 -3.88 2.04
N TYR A 10 8.37 -2.74 1.83
CA TYR A 10 7.59 -2.50 0.62
C TYR A 10 8.48 -2.40 -0.62
N LEU A 11 9.61 -1.73 -0.50
CA LEU A 11 10.57 -1.63 -1.60
C LEU A 11 11.18 -2.99 -1.94
N ALA A 12 11.52 -3.80 -0.93
CA ALA A 12 12.02 -5.15 -1.14
C ALA A 12 10.99 -6.04 -1.83
N GLY A 13 9.71 -5.95 -1.41
CA GLY A 13 8.62 -6.69 -2.03
C GLY A 13 8.41 -6.29 -3.48
N LEU A 14 8.45 -4.99 -3.76
CA LEU A 14 8.31 -4.49 -5.13
C LEU A 14 9.48 -4.95 -6.00
N MET A 15 10.70 -4.94 -5.48
CA MET A 15 11.88 -5.42 -6.19
C MET A 15 11.73 -6.90 -6.59
N LYS A 16 11.30 -7.74 -5.65
CA LYS A 16 11.08 -9.17 -5.92
C LYS A 16 9.99 -9.39 -6.96
N LEU A 17 8.90 -8.62 -6.89
CA LEU A 17 7.83 -8.71 -7.86
C LEU A 17 8.33 -8.31 -9.26
N ASN A 18 9.14 -7.27 -9.34
CA ASN A 18 9.69 -6.82 -10.61
C ASN A 18 10.72 -7.80 -11.19
N GLU A 19 11.48 -8.49 -10.35
CA GLU A 19 12.34 -9.58 -10.80
C GLU A 19 11.52 -10.69 -11.47
N LYS A 20 10.42 -11.08 -10.85
CA LYS A 20 9.51 -12.08 -11.42
C LYS A 20 8.92 -11.59 -12.74
N ARG A 21 8.48 -10.33 -12.80
CA ARG A 21 7.92 -9.75 -14.02
C ARG A 21 8.95 -9.72 -15.14
N GLN A 22 10.21 -9.44 -14.84
CA GLN A 22 11.29 -9.47 -15.81
C GLN A 22 11.46 -10.87 -16.41
N HIS A 23 11.42 -11.91 -15.58
CA HIS A 23 11.47 -13.30 -16.06
C HIS A 23 10.28 -13.64 -16.97
N GLU A 24 9.13 -13.04 -16.72
CA GLU A 24 7.93 -13.21 -17.53
C GLU A 24 7.90 -12.25 -18.73
N ARG A 25 8.97 -11.47 -18.95
CA ARG A 25 9.08 -10.46 -20.00
C ARG A 25 8.01 -9.37 -19.93
N LYS A 26 7.62 -9.01 -18.71
CA LYS A 26 6.69 -7.93 -18.43
C LYS A 26 7.46 -6.68 -18.01
N LEU A 27 6.86 -5.51 -18.25
CA LEU A 27 7.42 -4.25 -17.77
C LEU A 27 7.42 -4.20 -16.25
N PRO A 28 8.43 -3.54 -15.62
CA PRO A 28 8.45 -3.38 -14.18
C PRO A 28 7.29 -2.47 -13.72
N LEU A 29 6.80 -2.74 -12.51
CA LEU A 29 5.81 -1.89 -11.86
C LEU A 29 6.51 -0.73 -11.15
N LEU A 30 5.93 0.45 -11.25
CA LEU A 30 6.31 1.59 -10.41
C LEU A 30 5.59 1.48 -9.06
N ALA A 31 6.22 2.01 -8.00
CA ALA A 31 5.59 2.05 -6.70
C ALA A 31 4.23 2.75 -6.75
N SER A 32 4.11 3.84 -7.52
CA SER A 32 2.86 4.58 -7.68
C SER A 32 1.73 3.76 -8.32
N GLU A 33 2.04 2.64 -8.94
CA GLU A 33 1.06 1.72 -9.52
C GLU A 33 0.62 0.64 -8.53
N CYS A 34 1.21 0.61 -7.33
CA CYS A 34 0.91 -0.38 -6.31
C CYS A 34 0.00 0.21 -5.23
N LEU A 35 -0.90 -0.62 -4.72
CA LEU A 35 -1.77 -0.27 -3.60
C LEU A 35 -1.35 -1.11 -2.40
N ALA A 36 -0.98 -0.44 -1.31
CA ALA A 36 -0.70 -1.09 -0.04
C ALA A 36 -1.92 -0.99 0.86
N ILE A 37 -2.29 -2.09 1.49
CA ILE A 37 -3.44 -2.17 2.40
C ILE A 37 -2.89 -2.35 3.81
N GLU A 38 -3.22 -1.41 4.70
CA GLU A 38 -2.67 -1.36 6.05
C GLU A 38 -3.73 -0.98 7.09
N ASP A 39 -3.57 -1.49 8.31
CA ASP A 39 -4.48 -1.21 9.42
C ASP A 39 -3.84 -0.36 10.52
N SER A 40 -2.62 0.11 10.34
CA SER A 40 -1.90 0.89 11.34
C SER A 40 -1.21 2.09 10.74
N PRO A 41 -1.06 3.19 11.52
CA PRO A 41 -0.30 4.37 11.07
C PRO A 41 1.12 4.07 10.61
N PRO A 42 1.93 3.27 11.34
CA PRO A 42 3.29 2.92 10.86
C PRO A 42 3.29 2.21 9.51
N GLY A 43 2.30 1.33 9.27
CA GLY A 43 2.16 0.66 7.98
C GLY A 43 1.85 1.62 6.85
N ILE A 44 0.93 2.56 7.08
CA ILE A 44 0.61 3.62 6.10
C ILE A 44 1.84 4.46 5.80
N GLN A 45 2.57 4.87 6.83
CA GLN A 45 3.79 5.67 6.67
C GLN A 45 4.85 4.92 5.85
N SER A 46 5.03 3.63 6.13
CA SER A 46 5.97 2.77 5.42
C SER A 46 5.63 2.68 3.92
N ALA A 47 4.37 2.43 3.60
CA ALA A 47 3.92 2.34 2.22
C ALA A 47 4.06 3.67 1.47
N ARG A 48 3.69 4.78 2.12
CA ARG A 48 3.84 6.11 1.54
C ARG A 48 5.30 6.46 1.28
N ALA A 49 6.18 6.13 2.23
CA ALA A 49 7.62 6.36 2.07
C ALA A 49 8.19 5.55 0.90
N ALA A 50 7.58 4.40 0.58
CA ALA A 50 7.93 3.61 -0.60
C ALA A 50 7.32 4.16 -1.90
N GLY A 51 6.48 5.19 -1.84
CA GLY A 51 5.84 5.80 -2.99
C GLY A 51 4.57 5.11 -3.46
N MET A 52 4.01 4.23 -2.64
CA MET A 52 2.79 3.48 -2.97
C MET A 52 1.53 4.25 -2.58
N ARG A 53 0.42 3.94 -3.26
CA ARG A 53 -0.90 4.36 -2.81
C ARG A 53 -1.33 3.51 -1.63
N THR A 54 -2.13 4.07 -0.74
CA THR A 54 -2.46 3.41 0.53
C THR A 54 -3.96 3.35 0.76
N LEU A 55 -4.42 2.19 1.21
CA LEU A 55 -5.77 1.96 1.69
C LEU A 55 -5.68 1.57 3.16
N GLY A 56 -6.23 2.41 4.02
CA GLY A 56 -6.29 2.15 5.46
C GLY A 56 -7.55 1.38 5.84
N ILE A 57 -7.41 0.38 6.71
CA ILE A 57 -8.54 -0.39 7.23
C ILE A 57 -8.66 -0.13 8.73
N THR A 58 -9.86 0.23 9.18
CA THR A 58 -10.11 0.59 10.59
C THR A 58 -10.34 -0.64 11.47
N ASN A 59 -9.41 -1.61 11.45
CA ASN A 59 -9.48 -2.79 12.31
C ASN A 59 -9.03 -2.50 13.74
N THR A 60 -7.94 -1.75 13.88
CA THR A 60 -7.28 -1.55 15.17
C THR A 60 -7.25 -0.11 15.62
N VAL A 61 -7.36 0.84 14.70
CA VAL A 61 -7.32 2.27 15.01
C VAL A 61 -8.43 3.02 14.27
N PRO A 62 -8.83 4.22 14.77
CA PRO A 62 -9.85 5.02 14.09
C PRO A 62 -9.37 5.54 12.73
N ALA A 63 -10.34 5.84 11.88
CA ALA A 63 -10.07 6.37 10.54
C ALA A 63 -9.20 7.64 10.56
N ALA A 64 -9.42 8.52 11.54
CA ALA A 64 -8.65 9.75 11.66
C ALA A 64 -7.16 9.49 11.80
N ALA A 65 -6.76 8.48 12.58
CA ALA A 65 -5.35 8.12 12.77
C ALA A 65 -4.71 7.66 11.45
N LEU A 66 -5.44 6.89 10.65
CA LEU A 66 -4.95 6.42 9.35
C LEU A 66 -4.84 7.56 8.35
N ARG A 67 -5.80 8.49 8.36
CA ARG A 67 -5.74 9.68 7.50
C ARG A 67 -4.58 10.60 7.87
N GLU A 68 -4.34 10.79 9.16
CA GLU A 68 -3.20 11.58 9.64
C GLU A 68 -1.85 10.95 9.23
N ALA A 69 -1.78 9.63 9.21
CA ALA A 69 -0.59 8.93 8.71
C ALA A 69 -0.44 9.07 7.19
N GLY A 70 -1.49 9.50 6.51
CA GLY A 70 -1.45 9.82 5.10
C GLY A 70 -2.11 8.78 4.19
N ALA A 71 -3.03 7.96 4.69
CA ALA A 71 -3.77 7.03 3.86
C ALA A 71 -4.54 7.78 2.77
N ASP A 72 -4.44 7.32 1.54
CA ASP A 72 -5.17 7.91 0.41
C ASP A 72 -6.67 7.66 0.55
N VAL A 73 -7.04 6.47 1.03
CA VAL A 73 -8.42 6.08 1.28
C VAL A 73 -8.47 5.29 2.58
N VAL A 74 -9.57 5.41 3.31
CA VAL A 74 -9.81 4.66 4.54
C VAL A 74 -11.17 3.99 4.45
N THR A 75 -11.23 2.70 4.81
CA THR A 75 -12.47 1.93 4.84
C THR A 75 -12.54 1.06 6.09
N ALA A 76 -13.75 0.67 6.49
CA ALA A 76 -13.94 -0.23 7.62
C ALA A 76 -13.71 -1.69 7.24
N SER A 77 -13.88 -2.05 6.00
CA SER A 77 -13.79 -3.45 5.55
C SER A 77 -13.42 -3.52 4.08
N LEU A 78 -12.60 -4.51 3.72
CA LEU A 78 -12.31 -4.81 2.33
C LEU A 78 -13.53 -5.35 1.57
N ALA A 79 -14.53 -5.87 2.28
CA ALA A 79 -15.75 -6.37 1.66
C ALA A 79 -16.53 -5.27 0.93
N ASP A 80 -16.33 -4.01 1.32
CA ASP A 80 -16.98 -2.85 0.69
C ASP A 80 -16.28 -2.41 -0.60
N TRP A 81 -15.16 -3.06 -0.94
CA TRP A 81 -14.34 -2.66 -2.08
C TRP A 81 -14.48 -3.64 -3.22
N THR A 82 -14.68 -3.08 -4.42
CA THR A 82 -14.72 -3.83 -5.68
C THR A 82 -13.46 -3.52 -6.49
N VAL A 83 -13.23 -4.31 -7.55
CA VAL A 83 -12.15 -4.06 -8.50
C VAL A 83 -12.30 -2.66 -9.11
N ASP A 84 -13.52 -2.23 -9.40
CA ASP A 84 -13.78 -0.91 -9.96
C ASP A 84 -13.43 0.20 -8.99
N ALA A 85 -13.73 0.02 -7.70
CA ALA A 85 -13.36 0.99 -6.68
C ALA A 85 -11.84 1.13 -6.57
N VAL A 86 -11.09 0.02 -6.62
CA VAL A 86 -9.64 0.04 -6.61
C VAL A 86 -9.08 0.75 -7.85
N LYS A 87 -9.65 0.50 -9.02
CA LYS A 87 -9.22 1.15 -10.26
C LYS A 87 -9.39 2.67 -10.23
N ARG A 88 -10.34 3.20 -9.47
CA ARG A 88 -10.55 4.64 -9.34
C ARG A 88 -9.42 5.35 -8.61
N LEU A 89 -8.56 4.62 -7.89
CA LEU A 89 -7.38 5.18 -7.23
C LEU A 89 -6.25 5.46 -8.22
N TYR A 90 -6.33 4.92 -9.38
CA TYR A 90 -5.36 5.05 -10.45
C TYR A 90 -6.02 5.74 -11.66
#